data_d0ca5f5d89392f201d7b6beac8f56d80
#
_entry.id   d0ca5f5d89392f201d7b6beac8f56d80
#
_cell.length_a   1.000
_cell.length_b   1.000
_cell.length_c   1.000
_cell.angle_alpha   90.00
_cell.angle_beta   90.00
_cell.angle_gamma   90.00
#
_symmetry.space_group_name_H-M   'P 1'
#
loop_
_entity.id
_entity.type
_entity.pdbx_description
1 polymer ?
#
loop_
_entity_poly.entity_id
_entity_poly.type
_entity_poly.pdbx_seq_one_letter_code
_entity_poly.pdbx_strand_id
1 'polypeptide(L)'
;MTGDNYVVLPSGVLAFGEGLHDQNVEERVQRWHENITNTAFFLILAGSQTAEIEGISAAGSTAVSRRYTAVADAELLLRGPTLPKRWPLPPLPAGVSPALISYVASSFLKIKPTIISAGLLQTPPFTHVSLESPEIGPARCLSSGNAMERTRVKLLFESGFKIGMKLKKPLLLTECVTGGSSTAFAVLSGLGLNVNGLISGSHRTVSYTHLTLPTKA
;
A
#
# COMPACT_ATOMS: atom_id res chain seq x y z
N MET A 1 -6.48 28.01 -35.92
CA MET A 1 -5.40 26.99 -35.80
C MET A 1 -5.23 26.69 -34.33
N THR A 2 -5.96 25.70 -33.83
CA THR A 2 -5.88 25.25 -32.46
C THR A 2 -4.70 24.29 -32.38
N GLY A 3 -3.56 24.77 -31.83
CA GLY A 3 -2.44 23.92 -31.59
C GLY A 3 -2.82 22.88 -30.52
N ASP A 4 -2.85 21.63 -30.92
CA ASP A 4 -2.99 20.51 -30.00
C ASP A 4 -1.78 20.51 -29.08
N ASN A 5 -1.93 21.01 -27.87
CA ASN A 5 -0.93 20.89 -26.82
C ASN A 5 -0.90 19.42 -26.36
N TYR A 6 -0.03 18.62 -26.97
CA TYR A 6 0.24 17.26 -26.50
C TYR A 6 1.10 17.33 -25.24
N VAL A 7 0.66 16.62 -24.21
CA VAL A 7 1.49 16.42 -23.02
C VAL A 7 2.75 15.65 -23.43
N VAL A 8 3.91 16.28 -23.34
CA VAL A 8 5.19 15.64 -23.63
C VAL A 8 5.58 14.78 -22.42
N LEU A 9 5.24 13.52 -22.50
CA LEU A 9 5.67 12.54 -21.49
C LEU A 9 7.09 12.05 -21.78
N PRO A 10 7.83 11.61 -20.74
CA PRO A 10 9.13 10.96 -20.94
C PRO A 10 9.01 9.76 -21.87
N SER A 11 10.06 9.48 -22.63
CA SER A 11 10.10 8.33 -23.55
C SER A 11 9.74 7.02 -22.82
N GLY A 12 8.83 6.25 -23.40
CA GLY A 12 8.36 4.99 -22.82
C GLY A 12 7.23 5.13 -21.80
N VAL A 13 6.76 6.35 -21.50
CA VAL A 13 5.60 6.58 -20.64
C VAL A 13 4.36 6.80 -21.50
N LEU A 14 3.30 6.06 -21.20
CA LEU A 14 1.98 6.23 -21.79
C LEU A 14 0.99 6.66 -20.70
N ALA A 15 0.20 7.68 -20.99
CA ALA A 15 -0.88 8.11 -20.12
C ALA A 15 -2.22 7.58 -20.64
N PHE A 16 -3.06 7.10 -19.74
CA PHE A 16 -4.39 6.60 -20.03
C PHE A 16 -5.42 7.28 -19.13
N GLY A 17 -6.58 7.58 -19.65
CA GLY A 17 -7.73 8.07 -18.89
C GLY A 17 -8.47 9.21 -19.53
N GLU A 18 -9.66 9.47 -19.01
CA GLU A 18 -10.43 10.67 -19.34
C GLU A 18 -9.72 11.90 -18.76
N GLY A 19 -9.67 13.00 -19.48
CA GLY A 19 -9.00 14.23 -19.04
C GLY A 19 -7.54 14.36 -19.44
N LEU A 20 -7.01 13.47 -20.28
CA LEU A 20 -5.68 13.65 -20.91
C LEU A 20 -5.62 14.86 -21.85
N HIS A 21 -6.78 15.36 -22.27
CA HIS A 21 -6.91 16.60 -23.05
C HIS A 21 -7.04 17.85 -22.16
N ASP A 22 -7.04 17.68 -20.83
CA ASP A 22 -7.06 18.80 -19.91
C ASP A 22 -5.67 19.47 -19.91
N GLN A 23 -5.62 20.76 -20.24
CA GLN A 23 -4.41 21.59 -20.19
C GLN A 23 -3.71 21.54 -18.82
N ASN A 24 -4.43 21.14 -17.77
CA ASN A 24 -3.87 20.96 -16.44
C ASN A 24 -3.00 19.70 -16.25
N VAL A 25 -3.02 18.72 -17.17
CA VAL A 25 -2.20 17.48 -17.01
C VAL A 25 -0.73 17.80 -17.11
N GLU A 26 -0.34 18.59 -18.11
CA GLU A 26 1.05 19.02 -18.30
C GLU A 26 1.56 19.80 -17.09
N GLU A 27 0.80 20.76 -16.59
CA GLU A 27 1.13 21.53 -15.40
C GLU A 27 1.24 20.64 -14.14
N ARG A 28 0.41 19.61 -14.01
CA ARG A 28 0.48 18.68 -12.90
C ARG A 28 1.75 17.84 -12.97
N VAL A 29 2.09 17.31 -14.14
CA VAL A 29 3.32 16.53 -14.36
C VAL A 29 4.53 17.42 -14.09
N GLN A 30 4.54 18.64 -14.59
CA GLN A 30 5.62 19.60 -14.36
C GLN A 30 5.77 19.94 -12.88
N ARG A 31 4.68 20.23 -12.18
CA ARG A 31 4.68 20.48 -10.72
C ARG A 31 5.20 19.28 -9.93
N TRP A 32 4.87 18.07 -10.33
CA TRP A 32 5.42 16.86 -9.72
C TRP A 32 6.93 16.77 -9.93
N HIS A 33 7.39 16.98 -11.15
CA HIS A 33 8.79 16.94 -11.49
C HIS A 33 9.62 17.95 -10.67
N GLU A 34 9.14 19.18 -10.58
CA GLU A 34 9.80 20.25 -9.84
C GLU A 34 9.82 20.04 -8.33
N ASN A 35 8.82 19.37 -7.79
CA ASN A 35 8.64 19.21 -6.36
C ASN A 35 8.98 17.83 -5.82
N ILE A 36 9.44 16.90 -6.65
CA ILE A 36 9.64 15.50 -6.22
C ILE A 36 10.57 15.38 -5.02
N THR A 37 11.66 16.15 -4.96
CA THR A 37 12.61 16.14 -3.87
C THR A 37 12.08 16.83 -2.59
N ASN A 38 11.04 17.66 -2.71
CA ASN A 38 10.35 18.29 -1.60
C ASN A 38 9.07 17.57 -1.19
N THR A 39 8.78 16.44 -1.80
CA THR A 39 7.60 15.62 -1.52
C THR A 39 7.78 14.85 -0.22
N ALA A 40 6.78 14.87 0.64
CA ALA A 40 6.70 13.94 1.77
C ALA A 40 6.39 12.55 1.23
N PHE A 41 7.18 11.56 1.60
CA PHE A 41 6.96 10.17 1.22
C PHE A 41 6.54 9.37 2.45
N PHE A 42 5.30 8.91 2.51
CA PHE A 42 4.77 8.08 3.59
C PHE A 42 4.56 6.65 3.11
N LEU A 43 5.11 5.70 3.86
CA LEU A 43 4.85 4.28 3.69
C LEU A 43 4.10 3.75 4.91
N ILE A 44 2.83 3.42 4.73
CA ILE A 44 1.99 2.82 5.77
C ILE A 44 2.19 1.31 5.76
N LEU A 45 2.62 0.77 6.89
CA LEU A 45 2.71 -0.66 7.14
C LEU A 45 1.52 -1.09 7.99
N ALA A 46 0.78 -2.07 7.53
CA ALA A 46 -0.30 -2.64 8.31
C ALA A 46 -0.35 -4.18 8.16
N GLY A 47 -1.00 -4.82 9.11
CA GLY A 47 -1.21 -6.25 9.13
C GLY A 47 -2.68 -6.61 9.18
N SER A 48 -3.02 -7.75 8.60
CA SER A 48 -4.35 -8.34 8.66
C SER A 48 -4.26 -9.86 8.71
N GLN A 49 -5.07 -10.47 9.54
CA GLN A 49 -5.23 -11.93 9.57
C GLN A 49 -5.81 -12.48 8.25
N THR A 50 -6.40 -11.63 7.42
CA THR A 50 -6.83 -12.01 6.05
C THR A 50 -5.65 -12.54 5.24
N ALA A 51 -4.44 -12.01 5.45
CA ALA A 51 -3.22 -12.49 4.79
C ALA A 51 -2.84 -13.93 5.15
N GLU A 52 -3.41 -14.46 6.23
CA GLU A 52 -3.12 -15.82 6.70
C GLU A 52 -3.93 -16.89 5.95
N ILE A 53 -5.00 -16.49 5.25
CA ILE A 53 -5.78 -17.40 4.39
C ILE A 53 -4.85 -17.96 3.31
N GLU A 54 -4.86 -19.28 3.17
CA GLU A 54 -4.08 -19.96 2.15
C GLU A 54 -4.49 -19.50 0.75
N GLY A 55 -3.50 -19.20 -0.08
CA GLY A 55 -3.72 -18.76 -1.46
C GLY A 55 -4.16 -17.29 -1.62
N ILE A 56 -4.42 -16.53 -0.55
CA ILE A 56 -4.87 -15.13 -0.65
C ILE A 56 -3.77 -14.19 -1.16
N SER A 57 -2.53 -14.51 -0.92
CA SER A 57 -1.39 -13.68 -1.28
C SER A 57 -0.15 -14.53 -1.60
N ALA A 58 0.59 -14.14 -2.64
CA ALA A 58 1.89 -14.70 -2.99
C ALA A 58 3.03 -14.10 -2.16
N ALA A 59 2.76 -13.08 -1.36
CA ALA A 59 3.76 -12.35 -0.56
C ALA A 59 4.21 -13.15 0.68
N GLY A 60 4.55 -14.40 0.52
CA GLY A 60 5.00 -15.33 1.54
C GLY A 60 4.43 -16.73 1.34
N SER A 61 5.28 -17.74 1.40
CA SER A 61 4.89 -19.15 1.17
C SER A 61 3.99 -19.73 2.27
N THR A 62 4.05 -19.16 3.47
CA THR A 62 3.26 -19.62 4.62
C THR A 62 2.51 -18.46 5.27
N ALA A 63 1.45 -18.77 6.02
CA ALA A 63 0.74 -17.78 6.82
C ALA A 63 1.69 -17.04 7.77
N VAL A 64 2.62 -17.76 8.39
CA VAL A 64 3.62 -17.18 9.30
C VAL A 64 4.52 -16.20 8.57
N SER A 65 5.07 -16.57 7.40
CA SER A 65 5.95 -15.67 6.66
C SER A 65 5.23 -14.41 6.20
N ARG A 66 3.95 -14.51 5.84
CA ARG A 66 3.14 -13.35 5.42
C ARG A 66 2.92 -12.31 6.50
N ARG A 67 2.99 -12.68 7.78
CA ARG A 67 2.89 -11.75 8.92
C ARG A 67 4.04 -10.75 8.99
N TYR A 68 5.20 -11.10 8.44
CA TYR A 68 6.42 -10.29 8.49
C TYR A 68 6.72 -9.53 7.21
N THR A 69 6.01 -9.83 6.12
CA THR A 69 6.32 -9.29 4.79
C THR A 69 6.36 -7.77 4.78
N ALA A 70 5.38 -7.09 5.38
CA ALA A 70 5.35 -5.63 5.38
C ALA A 70 6.59 -5.01 6.04
N VAL A 71 7.04 -5.58 7.17
CA VAL A 71 8.24 -5.10 7.87
C VAL A 71 9.51 -5.45 7.10
N ALA A 72 9.57 -6.64 6.49
CA ALA A 72 10.71 -7.07 5.68
C ALA A 72 10.86 -6.21 4.41
N ASP A 73 9.76 -5.90 3.74
CA ASP A 73 9.74 -5.01 2.57
C ASP A 73 10.16 -3.59 2.93
N ALA A 74 9.69 -3.06 4.05
CA ALA A 74 10.11 -1.75 4.54
C ALA A 74 11.61 -1.74 4.91
N GLU A 75 12.12 -2.80 5.52
CA GLU A 75 13.55 -2.91 5.81
C GLU A 75 14.39 -2.93 4.52
N LEU A 76 13.92 -3.66 3.47
CA LEU A 76 14.55 -3.66 2.15
C LEU A 76 14.55 -2.25 1.54
N LEU A 77 13.42 -1.54 1.61
CA LEU A 77 13.29 -0.18 1.09
C LEU A 77 14.22 0.81 1.80
N LEU A 78 14.40 0.66 3.12
CA LEU A 78 15.25 1.57 3.90
C LEU A 78 16.74 1.28 3.77
N ARG A 79 17.12 0.01 3.71
CA ARG A 79 18.52 -0.44 3.82
C ARG A 79 19.11 -0.92 2.50
N GLY A 80 18.28 -1.19 1.52
CA GLY A 80 18.68 -1.77 0.24
C GLY A 80 18.98 -3.27 0.31
N PRO A 81 19.31 -3.89 -0.83
CA PRO A 81 19.48 -5.34 -0.95
C PRO A 81 20.78 -5.87 -0.34
N THR A 82 21.80 -5.05 -0.20
CA THR A 82 23.17 -5.49 0.16
C THR A 82 23.42 -5.59 1.66
N LEU A 83 22.64 -4.87 2.47
CA LEU A 83 22.82 -4.90 3.93
C LEU A 83 22.10 -6.10 4.56
N PRO A 84 22.65 -6.69 5.63
CA PRO A 84 21.97 -7.73 6.38
C PRO A 84 20.60 -7.25 6.87
N LYS A 85 19.59 -8.09 6.72
CA LYS A 85 18.21 -7.82 7.13
C LYS A 85 17.85 -8.67 8.32
N ARG A 86 17.03 -8.13 9.21
CA ARG A 86 16.54 -8.88 10.37
C ARG A 86 15.51 -9.94 9.97
N TRP A 87 14.66 -9.60 9.01
CA TRP A 87 13.72 -10.54 8.44
C TRP A 87 14.02 -10.73 6.95
N PRO A 88 14.42 -11.93 6.54
CA PRO A 88 14.56 -12.22 5.12
C PRO A 88 13.19 -12.11 4.45
N LEU A 89 13.18 -11.58 3.25
CA LEU A 89 11.98 -11.61 2.43
C LEU A 89 11.60 -13.07 2.18
N PRO A 90 10.29 -13.38 2.25
CA PRO A 90 9.84 -14.71 1.89
C PRO A 90 10.27 -15.05 0.47
N PRO A 91 10.69 -16.30 0.18
CA PRO A 91 10.97 -16.69 -1.17
C PRO A 91 9.70 -16.54 -2.02
N LEU A 92 9.83 -15.84 -3.13
CA LEU A 92 8.77 -15.73 -4.13
C LEU A 92 9.03 -16.76 -5.22
N PRO A 93 8.06 -17.57 -5.61
CA PRO A 93 8.25 -18.62 -6.62
C PRO A 93 8.73 -18.11 -7.98
N ALA A 94 8.44 -16.86 -8.30
CA ALA A 94 8.71 -16.29 -9.62
C ALA A 94 9.01 -14.78 -9.55
N GLY A 95 9.92 -14.35 -8.70
CA GLY A 95 10.29 -12.93 -8.71
C GLY A 95 10.93 -12.42 -7.44
N VAL A 96 11.14 -11.11 -7.42
CA VAL A 96 11.66 -10.36 -6.29
C VAL A 96 10.58 -9.45 -5.71
N SER A 97 10.74 -9.06 -4.45
CA SER A 97 9.81 -8.12 -3.83
C SER A 97 9.74 -6.80 -4.62
N PRO A 98 8.53 -6.24 -4.86
CA PRO A 98 8.35 -4.90 -5.42
C PRO A 98 9.08 -3.80 -4.65
N ALA A 99 9.38 -4.02 -3.36
CA ALA A 99 10.15 -3.09 -2.55
C ALA A 99 11.55 -2.82 -3.11
N LEU A 100 12.13 -3.74 -3.89
CA LEU A 100 13.41 -3.51 -4.57
C LEU A 100 13.28 -2.42 -5.64
N ILE A 101 12.21 -2.43 -6.43
CA ILE A 101 11.95 -1.40 -7.44
C ILE A 101 11.74 -0.05 -6.74
N SER A 102 10.96 -0.03 -5.66
CA SER A 102 10.73 1.16 -4.84
C SER A 102 12.02 1.70 -4.21
N TYR A 103 12.92 0.80 -3.79
CA TYR A 103 14.24 1.19 -3.29
C TYR A 103 15.09 1.89 -4.37
N VAL A 104 15.14 1.32 -5.57
CA VAL A 104 15.89 1.91 -6.69
C VAL A 104 15.31 3.28 -7.05
N ALA A 105 13.98 3.36 -7.20
CA ALA A 105 13.29 4.60 -7.55
C ALA A 105 13.50 5.70 -6.48
N SER A 106 13.29 5.38 -5.21
CA SER A 106 13.46 6.35 -4.12
C SER A 106 14.90 6.79 -3.94
N SER A 107 15.86 5.89 -4.18
CA SER A 107 17.29 6.21 -4.16
C SER A 107 17.67 7.14 -5.30
N PHE A 108 17.16 6.88 -6.51
CA PHE A 108 17.37 7.74 -7.67
C PHE A 108 16.77 9.14 -7.45
N LEU A 109 15.57 9.21 -6.93
CA LEU A 109 14.86 10.45 -6.62
C LEU A 109 15.38 11.15 -5.35
N LYS A 110 16.27 10.51 -4.59
CA LYS A 110 16.80 11.00 -3.30
C LYS A 110 15.71 11.32 -2.27
N ILE A 111 14.61 10.59 -2.30
CA ILE A 111 13.53 10.69 -1.32
C ILE A 111 13.58 9.51 -0.36
N LYS A 112 13.23 9.74 0.90
CA LYS A 112 13.19 8.68 1.92
C LYS A 112 11.79 8.56 2.50
N PRO A 113 11.28 7.34 2.68
CA PRO A 113 9.99 7.16 3.31
C PRO A 113 10.03 7.48 4.80
N THR A 114 8.99 8.16 5.28
CA THR A 114 8.59 8.11 6.68
C THR A 114 7.72 6.88 6.87
N ILE A 115 8.16 5.96 7.70
CA ILE A 115 7.41 4.76 7.99
C ILE A 115 6.32 5.05 9.01
N ILE A 116 5.12 4.60 8.70
CA ILE A 116 3.96 4.71 9.59
C ILE A 116 3.43 3.29 9.84
N SER A 117 3.27 2.90 11.10
CA SER A 117 2.77 1.58 11.46
C SER A 117 1.33 1.64 11.98
N ALA A 118 0.51 0.69 11.54
CA ALA A 118 -0.85 0.49 12.00
C ALA A 118 -1.17 -1.00 12.11
N GLY A 119 -1.25 -1.53 13.33
CA GLY A 119 -1.66 -2.91 13.58
C GLY A 119 -0.74 -3.98 13.00
N LEU A 120 0.53 -3.86 13.23
CA LEU A 120 1.51 -4.89 12.87
C LEU A 120 1.62 -5.94 13.99
N LEU A 121 1.93 -7.19 13.61
CA LEU A 121 2.27 -8.24 14.61
C LEU A 121 3.60 -7.94 15.28
N GLN A 122 4.54 -7.35 14.55
CA GLN A 122 5.87 -7.01 15.02
C GLN A 122 6.11 -5.51 14.88
N THR A 123 6.58 -4.90 15.95
CA THR A 123 7.05 -3.51 15.90
C THR A 123 8.25 -3.40 14.97
N PRO A 124 8.23 -2.46 13.99
CA PRO A 124 9.38 -2.26 13.11
C PRO A 124 10.65 -1.89 13.91
N PRO A 125 11.81 -2.49 13.59
CA PRO A 125 13.07 -2.25 14.32
C PRO A 125 13.79 -0.98 13.86
N PHE A 126 13.12 -0.12 13.12
CA PHE A 126 13.62 1.13 12.59
C PHE A 126 12.68 2.28 12.98
N THR A 127 13.14 3.52 12.82
CA THR A 127 12.35 4.71 13.15
C THR A 127 11.03 4.72 12.37
N HIS A 128 9.94 4.86 13.09
CA HIS A 128 8.58 4.90 12.54
C HIS A 128 7.64 5.72 13.42
N VAL A 129 6.51 6.09 12.89
CA VAL A 129 5.38 6.70 13.60
C VAL A 129 4.32 5.63 13.82
N SER A 130 3.94 5.36 15.05
CA SER A 130 2.82 4.46 15.35
C SER A 130 1.52 5.22 15.41
N LEU A 131 0.49 4.78 14.67
CA LEU A 131 -0.85 5.36 14.71
C LEU A 131 -1.68 4.85 15.89
N GLU A 132 -1.31 3.70 16.43
CA GLU A 132 -1.98 3.04 17.55
C GLU A 132 -0.96 2.24 18.37
N SER A 133 -1.38 1.77 19.55
CA SER A 133 -0.51 0.93 20.39
C SER A 133 -0.15 -0.38 19.69
N PRO A 134 1.12 -0.82 19.74
CA PRO A 134 1.57 -2.06 19.12
C PRO A 134 0.85 -3.32 19.64
N GLU A 135 0.35 -3.29 20.87
CA GLU A 135 -0.36 -4.41 21.50
C GLU A 135 -1.71 -4.71 20.83
N ILE A 136 -2.28 -3.76 20.10
CA ILE A 136 -3.54 -3.96 19.38
C ILE A 136 -3.39 -5.02 18.28
N GLY A 137 -2.21 -5.07 17.64
CA GLY A 137 -1.89 -6.06 16.63
C GLY A 137 -2.67 -5.89 15.30
N PRO A 138 -2.55 -6.88 14.41
CA PRO A 138 -3.17 -6.84 13.08
C PRO A 138 -4.70 -6.84 13.15
N ALA A 139 -5.33 -6.33 12.09
CA ALA A 139 -6.77 -6.47 11.91
C ALA A 139 -7.17 -7.95 11.84
N ARG A 140 -8.37 -8.27 12.33
CA ARG A 140 -8.94 -9.61 12.19
C ARG A 140 -9.23 -9.93 10.72
N CYS A 141 -9.46 -11.21 10.43
CA CYS A 141 -9.80 -11.62 9.08
C CYS A 141 -11.10 -10.96 8.59
N LEU A 142 -11.09 -10.46 7.36
CA LEU A 142 -12.24 -9.84 6.72
C LEU A 142 -13.45 -10.77 6.63
N SER A 143 -13.22 -12.09 6.45
CA SER A 143 -14.29 -13.08 6.37
C SER A 143 -15.13 -13.20 7.65
N SER A 144 -14.63 -12.66 8.77
CA SER A 144 -15.39 -12.61 10.02
C SER A 144 -16.53 -11.58 10.03
N GLY A 145 -16.54 -10.67 9.06
CA GLY A 145 -17.45 -9.51 9.07
C GLY A 145 -17.14 -8.48 10.18
N ASN A 146 -16.08 -8.71 10.95
CA ASN A 146 -15.69 -7.87 12.10
C ASN A 146 -14.16 -7.68 12.16
N ALA A 147 -13.58 -7.24 11.05
CA ALA A 147 -12.12 -7.09 10.91
C ALA A 147 -11.55 -6.04 11.88
N MET A 148 -12.28 -4.96 12.08
CA MET A 148 -11.94 -3.89 13.04
C MET A 148 -13.17 -3.41 13.79
N GLU A 149 -12.97 -2.98 15.02
CA GLU A 149 -13.97 -2.30 15.78
C GLU A 149 -14.13 -0.84 15.32
N ARG A 150 -15.35 -0.34 15.33
CA ARG A 150 -15.67 1.02 14.87
C ARG A 150 -14.84 2.10 15.57
N THR A 151 -14.60 1.91 16.86
CA THR A 151 -13.77 2.82 17.66
C THR A 151 -12.33 2.87 17.17
N ARG A 152 -11.75 1.70 16.83
CA ARG A 152 -10.40 1.62 16.26
C ARG A 152 -10.31 2.32 14.92
N VAL A 153 -11.27 2.07 14.02
CA VAL A 153 -11.34 2.75 12.71
C VAL A 153 -11.40 4.27 12.89
N LYS A 154 -12.25 4.76 13.82
CA LYS A 154 -12.35 6.19 14.11
C LYS A 154 -11.03 6.78 14.61
N LEU A 155 -10.35 6.11 15.53
CA LEU A 155 -9.06 6.56 16.06
C LEU A 155 -7.98 6.61 14.97
N LEU A 156 -7.91 5.62 14.11
CA LEU A 156 -6.97 5.60 12.98
C LEU A 156 -7.27 6.73 11.99
N PHE A 157 -8.56 6.97 11.69
CA PHE A 157 -8.98 8.07 10.83
C PHE A 157 -8.59 9.43 11.43
N GLU A 158 -8.88 9.66 12.70
CA GLU A 158 -8.53 10.90 13.40
C GLU A 158 -7.00 11.12 13.45
N SER A 159 -6.23 10.05 13.63
CA SER A 159 -4.78 10.10 13.63
C SER A 159 -4.24 10.50 12.25
N GLY A 160 -4.75 9.88 11.20
CA GLY A 160 -4.42 10.22 9.82
C GLY A 160 -4.81 11.66 9.48
N PHE A 161 -6.00 12.10 9.89
CA PHE A 161 -6.47 13.46 9.69
C PHE A 161 -5.55 14.50 10.36
N LYS A 162 -5.15 14.27 11.60
CA LYS A 162 -4.21 15.14 12.33
C LYS A 162 -2.84 15.23 11.66
N ILE A 163 -2.36 14.14 11.08
CA ILE A 163 -1.12 14.14 10.30
C ILE A 163 -1.30 14.95 9.03
N GLY A 164 -2.38 14.69 8.29
CA GLY A 164 -2.68 15.39 7.04
C GLY A 164 -2.80 16.90 7.21
N MET A 165 -3.47 17.35 8.27
CA MET A 165 -3.60 18.79 8.58
C MET A 165 -2.26 19.51 8.81
N LYS A 166 -1.23 18.79 9.20
CA LYS A 166 0.12 19.34 9.42
C LYS A 166 0.99 19.32 8.16
N LEU A 167 0.57 18.62 7.12
CA LEU A 167 1.33 18.53 5.88
C LEU A 167 1.32 19.88 5.16
N LYS A 168 2.52 20.32 4.77
CA LYS A 168 2.74 21.55 4.00
C LYS A 168 3.43 21.28 2.65
N LYS A 169 3.57 20.02 2.31
CA LYS A 169 4.28 19.52 1.12
C LYS A 169 3.37 18.59 0.32
N PRO A 170 3.62 18.42 -0.98
CA PRO A 170 3.02 17.32 -1.73
C PRO A 170 3.28 15.99 -1.01
N LEU A 171 2.35 15.06 -1.11
CA LEU A 171 2.44 13.77 -0.43
C LEU A 171 2.43 12.64 -1.44
N LEU A 172 3.45 11.79 -1.38
CA LEU A 172 3.45 10.44 -1.95
C LEU A 172 3.01 9.49 -0.82
N LEU A 173 1.76 9.06 -0.89
CA LEU A 173 1.18 8.11 0.06
C LEU A 173 1.21 6.71 -0.53
N THR A 174 1.89 5.80 0.16
CA THR A 174 2.00 4.40 -0.24
C THR A 174 1.67 3.48 0.92
N GLU A 175 1.42 2.23 0.62
CA GLU A 175 1.14 1.21 1.64
C GLU A 175 1.93 -0.07 1.36
N CYS A 176 2.15 -0.84 2.42
CA CYS A 176 2.61 -2.22 2.34
C CYS A 176 1.76 -3.05 3.32
N VAL A 177 0.77 -3.72 2.76
CA VAL A 177 -0.17 -4.58 3.51
C VAL A 177 -0.27 -5.91 2.78
N THR A 178 0.19 -6.97 3.41
CA THR A 178 0.05 -8.32 2.82
C THR A 178 -1.44 -8.64 2.67
N GLY A 179 -1.85 -9.01 1.44
CA GLY A 179 -3.27 -9.21 1.13
C GLY A 179 -4.09 -7.92 1.04
N GLY A 180 -3.45 -6.74 0.86
CA GLY A 180 -4.10 -5.44 0.78
C GLY A 180 -5.11 -5.32 -0.34
N SER A 181 -4.92 -6.01 -1.48
CA SER A 181 -5.91 -6.05 -2.56
C SER A 181 -7.24 -6.68 -2.14
N SER A 182 -7.23 -7.68 -1.24
CA SER A 182 -8.46 -8.24 -0.67
C SER A 182 -9.17 -7.23 0.25
N THR A 183 -8.41 -6.44 0.98
CA THR A 183 -8.97 -5.33 1.79
C THR A 183 -9.61 -4.26 0.92
N ALA A 184 -8.94 -3.86 -0.16
CA ALA A 184 -9.47 -2.91 -1.14
C ALA A 184 -10.77 -3.44 -1.78
N PHE A 185 -10.79 -4.71 -2.18
CA PHE A 185 -11.98 -5.38 -2.70
C PHE A 185 -13.16 -5.29 -1.72
N ALA A 186 -12.92 -5.63 -0.46
CA ALA A 186 -13.97 -5.61 0.56
C ALA A 186 -14.51 -4.19 0.81
N VAL A 187 -13.64 -3.18 0.87
CA VAL A 187 -14.05 -1.78 1.05
C VAL A 187 -14.87 -1.29 -0.13
N LEU A 188 -14.41 -1.50 -1.36
CA LEU A 188 -15.12 -1.08 -2.57
C LEU A 188 -16.47 -1.79 -2.71
N SER A 189 -16.52 -3.10 -2.44
CA SER A 189 -17.76 -3.86 -2.43
C SER A 189 -18.73 -3.36 -1.35
N GLY A 190 -18.22 -3.04 -0.16
CA GLY A 190 -19.01 -2.46 0.94
C GLY A 190 -19.57 -1.08 0.62
N LEU A 191 -18.92 -0.32 -0.28
CA LEU A 191 -19.42 0.94 -0.83
C LEU A 191 -20.41 0.75 -1.98
N GLY A 192 -20.75 -0.49 -2.33
CA GLY A 192 -21.71 -0.82 -3.40
C GLY A 192 -21.10 -0.81 -4.81
N LEU A 193 -19.77 -0.74 -4.95
CA LEU A 193 -19.10 -0.79 -6.24
C LEU A 193 -18.95 -2.24 -6.72
N ASN A 194 -19.28 -2.50 -7.98
CA ASN A 194 -19.03 -3.81 -8.58
C ASN A 194 -17.57 -3.91 -9.01
N VAL A 195 -16.77 -4.55 -8.19
CA VAL A 195 -15.33 -4.75 -8.42
C VAL A 195 -14.97 -6.22 -8.69
N ASN A 196 -15.95 -7.05 -9.01
CA ASN A 196 -15.73 -8.44 -9.36
C ASN A 196 -14.81 -8.55 -10.59
N GLY A 197 -13.75 -9.35 -10.47
CA GLY A 197 -12.77 -9.53 -11.54
C GLY A 197 -11.78 -8.38 -11.75
N LEU A 198 -11.89 -7.28 -10.99
CA LEU A 198 -10.95 -6.13 -11.08
C LEU A 198 -9.72 -6.29 -10.18
N ILE A 199 -9.71 -7.28 -9.30
CA ILE A 199 -8.59 -7.57 -8.41
C ILE A 199 -7.98 -8.89 -8.79
N SER A 200 -6.67 -8.89 -9.07
CA SER A 200 -5.94 -10.12 -9.29
C SER A 200 -5.66 -10.80 -7.96
N GLY A 201 -6.25 -11.96 -7.73
CA GLY A 201 -5.78 -12.87 -6.68
C GLY A 201 -4.41 -13.41 -7.04
N SER A 202 -3.51 -13.49 -6.07
CA SER A 202 -2.15 -14.02 -6.28
C SER A 202 -2.13 -15.52 -6.56
N HIS A 203 -3.21 -16.24 -6.28
CA HIS A 203 -3.41 -17.64 -6.60
C HIS A 203 -4.76 -17.85 -7.30
N ARG A 204 -4.74 -18.65 -8.36
CA ARG A 204 -5.94 -18.99 -9.17
C ARG A 204 -7.05 -19.71 -8.40
N THR A 205 -6.79 -20.14 -7.18
CA THR A 205 -7.71 -20.95 -6.36
C THR A 205 -8.42 -20.19 -5.26
N VAL A 206 -8.19 -18.90 -5.09
CA VAL A 206 -8.99 -18.14 -4.12
C VAL A 206 -10.35 -17.86 -4.74
N SER A 207 -11.27 -18.75 -4.46
CA SER A 207 -12.69 -18.49 -4.69
C SER A 207 -13.09 -17.31 -3.80
N TYR A 208 -13.58 -16.25 -4.40
CA TYR A 208 -14.12 -15.07 -3.70
C TYR A 208 -15.32 -15.38 -2.80
N THR A 209 -15.77 -16.62 -2.77
CA THR A 209 -16.87 -17.10 -1.93
C THR A 209 -16.64 -16.93 -0.43
N HIS A 210 -15.38 -16.75 0.00
CA HIS A 210 -15.07 -16.49 1.40
C HIS A 210 -15.14 -15.00 1.81
N LEU A 211 -15.32 -14.11 0.84
CA LEU A 211 -15.40 -12.65 1.07
C LEU A 211 -16.81 -12.10 0.87
N THR A 212 -17.82 -12.93 0.89
CA THR A 212 -19.20 -12.45 0.97
C THR A 212 -19.36 -11.74 2.33
N LEU A 213 -19.32 -10.42 2.29
CA LEU A 213 -19.73 -9.62 3.43
C LEU A 213 -21.19 -9.97 3.74
N PRO A 214 -21.55 -10.16 5.02
CA PRO A 214 -22.93 -10.30 5.38
C PRO A 214 -23.65 -9.02 4.96
N THR A 215 -24.44 -9.09 3.90
CA THR A 215 -25.39 -8.05 3.55
C THR A 215 -26.38 -8.00 4.69
N LYS A 216 -26.24 -7.02 5.56
CA LYS A 216 -27.35 -6.69 6.46
C LYS A 216 -28.50 -6.20 5.61
N ALA A 217 -29.56 -6.99 5.60
CA ALA A 217 -30.89 -6.51 5.26
C ALA A 217 -31.33 -5.38 6.19
#